data_01816550c6d0fd74f130a139c45b99b1
#
_entry.id   01816550c6d0fd74f130a139c45b99b1
#
_cell.length_a   1.000
_cell.length_b   1.000
_cell.length_c   1.000
_cell.angle_alpha   90.00
_cell.angle_beta   90.00
_cell.angle_gamma   90.00
#
_symmetry.space_group_name_H-M   'P 1'
#
loop_
_entity.id
_entity.type
_entity.pdbx_description
1 polymer ?
#
loop_
_entity_poly.entity_id
_entity_poly.type
_entity_poly.pdbx_seq_one_letter_code
_entity_poly.pdbx_strand_id
1 'polypeptide(L)'
;MTEPTTPFAAVVLAGDRSVGDPMARAAGVNSKSLIPVGGRPMVLRVLDALEAAQEIEGITLCGPAKSAVEEEKELRVRIDSGMVKWMESQATPSSSTYNALQSLPESTPVLVTTSDHALLTAEMVDYFCSGARQSNKDVVVGLARHESVITEYPETKRTAIPLADGSYCSCNLFAFLTSEARTAAHFWRKVESQRKKILRVIAGFGWLNFLLYLLKRPTLAQGLELISQRIGLKAGAVVLPFPEAAVDVDTLNDWKLVESILAGRALGGLSSPSEAED
;
A
#
# COMPACT_ATOMS: atom_id res chain seq x y z
N MET A 1 30.64 -9.68 8.45
CA MET A 1 29.46 -10.04 9.25
C MET A 1 28.55 -8.82 9.16
N THR A 2 27.46 -8.90 8.39
CA THR A 2 26.42 -7.88 8.37
C THR A 2 25.73 -7.87 9.73
N GLU A 3 25.63 -6.72 10.37
CA GLU A 3 24.84 -6.57 11.59
C GLU A 3 23.42 -7.07 11.33
N PRO A 4 22.78 -7.77 12.28
CA PRO A 4 21.40 -8.20 12.13
C PRO A 4 20.52 -6.95 11.95
N THR A 5 19.91 -6.83 10.79
CA THR A 5 19.01 -5.72 10.49
C THR A 5 17.70 -5.94 11.23
N THR A 6 17.21 -4.93 11.97
CA THR A 6 15.89 -4.98 12.63
C THR A 6 14.80 -5.18 11.58
N PRO A 7 13.98 -6.23 11.66
CA PRO A 7 12.88 -6.46 10.73
C PRO A 7 11.80 -5.37 10.85
N PHE A 8 10.97 -5.23 9.83
CA PHE A 8 9.84 -4.31 9.84
C PHE A 8 8.66 -4.88 10.61
N ALA A 9 7.95 -4.03 11.35
CA ALA A 9 6.57 -4.30 11.72
C ALA A 9 5.64 -3.85 10.59
N ALA A 10 4.69 -4.70 10.18
CA ALA A 10 3.71 -4.34 9.17
C ALA A 10 2.43 -3.77 9.81
N VAL A 11 1.87 -2.73 9.20
CA VAL A 11 0.55 -2.16 9.52
C VAL A 11 -0.33 -2.27 8.28
N VAL A 12 -1.45 -2.98 8.41
CA VAL A 12 -2.44 -3.15 7.33
C VAL A 12 -3.65 -2.30 7.63
N LEU A 13 -3.99 -1.38 6.72
CA LEU A 13 -5.17 -0.53 6.83
C LEU A 13 -6.36 -1.24 6.19
N ALA A 14 -7.33 -1.65 7.00
CA ALA A 14 -8.51 -2.42 6.60
C ALA A 14 -9.83 -1.76 7.07
N GLY A 15 -9.80 -0.47 7.40
CA GLY A 15 -10.99 0.28 7.81
C GLY A 15 -11.88 0.62 6.62
N ASP A 16 -13.19 0.41 6.76
CA ASP A 16 -14.18 0.81 5.78
C ASP A 16 -14.39 2.34 5.82
N ARG A 17 -14.44 2.99 4.64
CA ARG A 17 -14.66 4.45 4.52
C ARG A 17 -16.09 4.87 4.87
N SER A 18 -17.04 3.94 4.78
CA SER A 18 -18.47 4.16 5.05
C SER A 18 -19.15 2.86 5.45
N VAL A 19 -20.18 2.96 6.26
CA VAL A 19 -21.07 1.83 6.55
C VAL A 19 -21.76 1.42 5.23
N GLY A 20 -21.60 0.14 4.87
CA GLY A 20 -22.23 -0.43 3.68
C GLY A 20 -21.58 -0.02 2.36
N ASP A 21 -20.26 -0.26 2.25
CA ASP A 21 -19.51 -0.13 0.99
C ASP A 21 -20.25 -0.83 -0.17
N PRO A 22 -20.45 -0.18 -1.33
CA PRO A 22 -21.18 -0.75 -2.47
C PRO A 22 -20.58 -2.05 -3.01
N MET A 23 -19.25 -2.17 -2.98
CA MET A 23 -18.56 -3.38 -3.44
C MET A 23 -18.71 -4.51 -2.43
N ALA A 24 -18.61 -4.22 -1.13
CA ALA A 24 -18.87 -5.21 -0.09
C ALA A 24 -20.29 -5.76 -0.17
N ARG A 25 -21.29 -4.89 -0.40
CA ARG A 25 -22.68 -5.31 -0.64
C ARG A 25 -22.82 -6.18 -1.88
N ALA A 26 -22.18 -5.82 -2.98
CA ALA A 26 -22.19 -6.61 -4.22
C ALA A 26 -21.56 -8.00 -4.03
N ALA A 27 -20.55 -8.09 -3.16
CA ALA A 27 -19.90 -9.35 -2.79
C ALA A 27 -20.62 -10.12 -1.68
N GLY A 28 -21.68 -9.56 -1.06
CA GLY A 28 -22.42 -10.19 0.04
C GLY A 28 -21.64 -10.26 1.36
N VAL A 29 -20.69 -9.33 1.58
CA VAL A 29 -19.86 -9.27 2.79
C VAL A 29 -20.04 -7.93 3.52
N ASN A 30 -19.69 -7.88 4.80
CA ASN A 30 -19.91 -6.72 5.66
C ASN A 30 -18.74 -5.70 5.67
N SER A 31 -17.61 -6.02 5.02
CA SER A 31 -16.45 -5.14 4.90
C SER A 31 -15.81 -5.29 3.52
N LYS A 32 -15.32 -4.16 2.96
CA LYS A 32 -14.54 -4.16 1.69
C LYS A 32 -13.33 -5.11 1.78
N SER A 33 -12.65 -5.15 2.91
CA SER A 33 -11.47 -5.99 3.13
C SER A 33 -11.75 -7.50 3.05
N LEU A 34 -13.02 -7.90 3.24
CA LEU A 34 -13.47 -9.29 3.17
C LEU A 34 -13.95 -9.71 1.79
N ILE A 35 -13.96 -8.82 0.78
CA ILE A 35 -14.33 -9.19 -0.60
C ILE A 35 -13.42 -10.34 -1.06
N PRO A 36 -14.02 -11.46 -1.51
CA PRO A 36 -13.22 -12.56 -2.03
C PRO A 36 -12.63 -12.21 -3.39
N VAL A 37 -11.37 -12.51 -3.57
CA VAL A 37 -10.63 -12.39 -4.84
C VAL A 37 -9.86 -13.68 -5.06
N GLY A 38 -10.13 -14.35 -6.18
CA GLY A 38 -9.63 -15.73 -6.40
C GLY A 38 -10.08 -16.68 -5.28
N GLY A 39 -11.31 -16.53 -4.81
CA GLY A 39 -11.90 -17.36 -3.76
C GLY A 39 -11.37 -17.09 -2.33
N ARG A 40 -10.52 -16.07 -2.11
CA ARG A 40 -9.91 -15.74 -0.81
C ARG A 40 -10.12 -14.26 -0.46
N PRO A 41 -10.54 -13.91 0.77
CA PRO A 41 -10.67 -12.52 1.21
C PRO A 41 -9.41 -11.70 0.96
N MET A 42 -9.56 -10.45 0.46
CA MET A 42 -8.43 -9.57 0.14
C MET A 42 -7.48 -9.39 1.33
N VAL A 43 -8.02 -9.14 2.51
CA VAL A 43 -7.20 -8.96 3.73
C VAL A 43 -6.34 -10.19 4.03
N LEU A 44 -6.87 -11.40 3.85
CA LEU A 44 -6.11 -12.64 4.07
C LEU A 44 -4.98 -12.79 3.05
N ARG A 45 -5.19 -12.39 1.78
CA ARG A 45 -4.10 -12.37 0.78
C ARG A 45 -2.97 -11.46 1.18
N VAL A 46 -3.29 -10.27 1.67
CA VAL A 46 -2.28 -9.31 2.16
C VAL A 46 -1.55 -9.87 3.38
N LEU A 47 -2.27 -10.47 4.32
CA LEU A 47 -1.66 -11.10 5.50
C LEU A 47 -0.75 -12.27 5.11
N ASP A 48 -1.18 -13.14 4.16
CA ASP A 48 -0.35 -14.24 3.64
C ASP A 48 0.97 -13.73 3.05
N ALA A 49 0.92 -12.66 2.27
CA ALA A 49 2.12 -12.07 1.67
C ALA A 49 3.07 -11.50 2.73
N LEU A 50 2.54 -10.86 3.76
CA LEU A 50 3.33 -10.30 4.86
C LEU A 50 3.91 -11.38 5.76
N GLU A 51 3.16 -12.45 6.04
CA GLU A 51 3.63 -13.58 6.85
C GLU A 51 4.72 -14.39 6.14
N ALA A 52 4.69 -14.45 4.80
CA ALA A 52 5.68 -15.14 3.98
C ALA A 52 6.93 -14.28 3.70
N ALA A 53 6.88 -12.95 3.92
CA ALA A 53 7.99 -12.04 3.67
C ALA A 53 9.08 -12.17 4.73
N GLN A 54 10.36 -12.17 4.31
CA GLN A 54 11.52 -12.31 5.20
C GLN A 54 11.83 -11.03 5.99
N GLU A 55 11.45 -9.88 5.46
CA GLU A 55 11.70 -8.57 6.05
C GLU A 55 10.68 -8.19 7.14
N ILE A 56 9.61 -8.97 7.35
CA ILE A 56 8.51 -8.66 8.27
C ILE A 56 8.57 -9.50 9.54
N GLU A 57 8.48 -8.81 10.69
CA GLU A 57 8.26 -9.43 11.99
C GLU A 57 7.14 -8.69 12.73
N GLY A 58 5.99 -9.37 12.85
CA GLY A 58 4.79 -8.84 13.47
C GLY A 58 3.91 -7.99 12.56
N ILE A 59 2.60 -8.24 12.64
CA ILE A 59 1.58 -7.61 11.84
C ILE A 59 0.52 -6.97 12.73
N THR A 60 0.20 -5.72 12.47
CA THR A 60 -0.91 -4.99 13.08
C THR A 60 -1.97 -4.69 12.02
N LEU A 61 -3.19 -5.14 12.24
CA LEU A 61 -4.35 -4.92 11.37
C LEU A 61 -5.24 -3.83 11.96
N CYS A 62 -5.39 -2.72 11.25
CA CYS A 62 -6.26 -1.60 11.63
C CYS A 62 -7.63 -1.74 10.94
N GLY A 63 -8.63 -2.27 11.63
CA GLY A 63 -9.90 -2.74 11.08
C GLY A 63 -9.79 -4.17 10.53
N PRO A 64 -10.82 -4.69 9.84
CA PRO A 64 -12.16 -4.13 9.73
C PRO A 64 -12.87 -4.02 11.09
N ALA A 65 -14.15 -3.60 11.09
CA ALA A 65 -14.95 -3.60 12.32
C ALA A 65 -14.97 -4.98 12.99
N LYS A 66 -15.06 -5.02 14.32
CA LYS A 66 -15.01 -6.28 15.08
C LYS A 66 -16.04 -7.32 14.63
N SER A 67 -17.25 -6.87 14.25
CA SER A 67 -18.29 -7.76 13.70
C SER A 67 -17.85 -8.46 12.42
N ALA A 68 -17.12 -7.77 11.52
CA ALA A 68 -16.60 -8.36 10.31
C ALA A 68 -15.45 -9.35 10.59
N VAL A 69 -14.61 -9.08 11.60
CA VAL A 69 -13.60 -10.05 12.08
C VAL A 69 -14.24 -11.32 12.60
N GLU A 70 -15.35 -11.21 13.35
CA GLU A 70 -16.07 -12.37 13.92
C GLU A 70 -16.68 -13.28 12.85
N GLU A 71 -17.03 -12.74 11.67
CA GLU A 71 -17.59 -13.49 10.55
C GLU A 71 -16.53 -14.27 9.76
N GLU A 72 -15.29 -13.74 9.66
CA GLU A 72 -14.20 -14.41 8.95
C GLU A 72 -13.38 -15.29 9.90
N LYS A 73 -13.67 -16.60 9.86
CA LYS A 73 -13.09 -17.57 10.80
C LYS A 73 -11.55 -17.57 10.79
N GLU A 74 -10.93 -17.53 9.62
CA GLU A 74 -9.47 -17.58 9.52
C GLU A 74 -8.84 -16.32 10.07
N LEU A 75 -9.40 -15.14 9.76
CA LEU A 75 -8.94 -13.86 10.31
C LEU A 75 -9.04 -13.84 11.84
N ARG A 76 -10.17 -14.32 12.37
CA ARG A 76 -10.36 -14.43 13.82
C ARG A 76 -9.31 -15.35 14.46
N VAL A 77 -9.03 -16.51 13.88
CA VAL A 77 -8.00 -17.45 14.39
C VAL A 77 -6.61 -16.78 14.43
N ARG A 78 -6.23 -16.04 13.41
CA ARG A 78 -4.95 -15.31 13.37
C ARG A 78 -4.86 -14.24 14.47
N ILE A 79 -5.95 -13.56 14.73
CA ILE A 79 -6.03 -12.54 15.80
C ILE A 79 -6.00 -13.20 17.18
N ASP A 80 -6.83 -14.23 17.40
CA ASP A 80 -6.92 -14.92 18.69
C ASP A 80 -5.63 -15.64 19.07
N SER A 81 -4.88 -16.14 18.08
CA SER A 81 -3.55 -16.77 18.28
C SER A 81 -2.42 -15.76 18.54
N GLY A 82 -2.67 -14.46 18.33
CA GLY A 82 -1.65 -13.41 18.43
C GLY A 82 -0.73 -13.28 17.22
N MET A 83 -0.94 -14.04 16.12
CA MET A 83 -0.19 -13.87 14.87
C MET A 83 -0.42 -12.48 14.27
N VAL A 84 -1.63 -11.96 14.39
CA VAL A 84 -2.02 -10.62 13.92
C VAL A 84 -2.60 -9.83 15.11
N LYS A 85 -2.00 -8.68 15.41
CA LYS A 85 -2.56 -7.75 16.40
C LYS A 85 -3.67 -6.93 15.74
N TRP A 86 -4.89 -7.06 16.23
CA TRP A 86 -5.99 -6.24 15.73
C TRP A 86 -6.11 -4.93 16.51
N MET A 87 -6.41 -3.85 15.79
CA MET A 87 -6.74 -2.53 16.33
C MET A 87 -7.99 -2.00 15.64
N GLU A 88 -8.82 -1.26 16.36
CA GLU A 88 -9.94 -0.54 15.74
C GLU A 88 -9.44 0.53 14.79
N SER A 89 -10.02 0.60 13.58
CA SER A 89 -9.71 1.64 12.61
C SER A 89 -10.17 3.00 13.10
N GLN A 90 -9.38 4.04 12.82
CA GLN A 90 -9.75 5.41 13.11
C GLN A 90 -10.55 6.04 11.96
N ALA A 91 -11.04 7.26 12.15
CA ALA A 91 -11.87 7.97 11.17
C ALA A 91 -11.22 8.15 9.78
N THR A 92 -9.89 8.08 9.69
CA THR A 92 -9.14 8.21 8.44
C THR A 92 -7.93 7.27 8.41
N PRO A 93 -7.45 6.88 7.20
CA PRO A 93 -6.25 6.08 7.03
C PRO A 93 -5.02 6.65 7.75
N SER A 94 -4.80 7.97 7.64
CA SER A 94 -3.68 8.64 8.31
C SER A 94 -3.80 8.60 9.84
N SER A 95 -5.02 8.69 10.38
CA SER A 95 -5.26 8.57 11.82
C SER A 95 -5.05 7.15 12.32
N SER A 96 -5.47 6.14 11.54
CA SER A 96 -5.20 4.72 11.84
C SER A 96 -3.71 4.43 11.82
N THR A 97 -2.99 4.92 10.80
CA THR A 97 -1.53 4.79 10.69
C THR A 97 -0.84 5.44 11.90
N TYR A 98 -1.21 6.67 12.24
CA TYR A 98 -0.62 7.36 13.39
C TYR A 98 -0.83 6.59 14.69
N ASN A 99 -2.05 6.08 14.93
CA ASN A 99 -2.38 5.31 16.13
C ASN A 99 -1.59 4.00 16.20
N ALA A 100 -1.46 3.29 15.08
CA ALA A 100 -0.66 2.07 14.98
C ALA A 100 0.83 2.33 15.27
N LEU A 101 1.41 3.37 14.68
CA LEU A 101 2.79 3.77 14.92
C LEU A 101 3.08 4.07 16.40
N GLN A 102 2.12 4.69 17.11
CA GLN A 102 2.25 4.95 18.56
C GLN A 102 2.24 3.69 19.41
N SER A 103 1.69 2.58 18.90
CA SER A 103 1.61 1.30 19.63
C SER A 103 2.84 0.41 19.43
N LEU A 104 3.77 0.80 18.57
CA LEU A 104 4.98 0.06 18.22
C LEU A 104 6.23 0.74 18.84
N PRO A 105 7.29 -0.01 19.18
CA PRO A 105 8.55 0.56 19.67
C PRO A 105 9.12 1.60 18.71
N GLU A 106 9.67 2.71 19.21
CA GLU A 106 10.15 3.82 18.37
C GLU A 106 11.26 3.44 17.40
N SER A 107 12.10 2.49 17.79
CA SER A 107 13.22 2.00 16.97
C SER A 107 12.81 1.02 15.87
N THR A 108 11.57 0.53 15.88
CA THR A 108 11.11 -0.47 14.90
C THR A 108 10.74 0.22 13.59
N PRO A 109 11.36 -0.15 12.45
CA PRO A 109 10.93 0.31 11.14
C PRO A 109 9.54 -0.27 10.83
N VAL A 110 8.68 0.54 10.21
CA VAL A 110 7.28 0.15 9.98
C VAL A 110 6.95 0.22 8.49
N LEU A 111 6.41 -0.88 7.96
CA LEU A 111 5.75 -0.93 6.66
C LEU A 111 4.25 -0.68 6.85
N VAL A 112 3.68 0.25 6.11
CA VAL A 112 2.22 0.47 6.04
C VAL A 112 1.73 0.09 4.65
N THR A 113 0.68 -0.73 4.60
CA THR A 113 -0.03 -1.10 3.37
C THR A 113 -1.54 -1.13 3.60
N THR A 114 -2.32 -1.47 2.57
CA THR A 114 -3.78 -1.50 2.62
C THR A 114 -4.32 -2.90 2.32
N SER A 115 -5.48 -3.24 2.87
CA SER A 115 -6.11 -4.56 2.69
C SER A 115 -6.65 -4.81 1.29
N ASP A 116 -6.77 -3.79 0.45
CA ASP A 116 -7.22 -3.88 -0.94
C ASP A 116 -6.09 -4.12 -1.95
N HIS A 117 -4.86 -4.29 -1.47
CA HIS A 117 -3.69 -4.66 -2.27
C HIS A 117 -3.62 -6.19 -2.47
N ALA A 118 -4.69 -6.77 -3.05
CA ALA A 118 -4.91 -8.22 -3.12
C ALA A 118 -3.89 -9.00 -3.96
N LEU A 119 -3.08 -8.33 -4.79
CA LEU A 119 -2.00 -8.92 -5.59
C LEU A 119 -0.62 -8.85 -4.91
N LEU A 120 -0.53 -8.30 -3.70
CA LEU A 120 0.71 -8.22 -2.93
C LEU A 120 1.34 -9.61 -2.77
N THR A 121 2.66 -9.69 -2.94
CA THR A 121 3.45 -10.91 -2.74
C THR A 121 4.58 -10.66 -1.74
N ALA A 122 5.11 -11.73 -1.14
CA ALA A 122 6.28 -11.64 -0.25
C ALA A 122 7.47 -11.01 -0.97
N GLU A 123 7.70 -11.35 -2.25
CA GLU A 123 8.76 -10.78 -3.06
C GLU A 123 8.65 -9.25 -3.21
N MET A 124 7.44 -8.72 -3.45
CA MET A 124 7.21 -7.27 -3.51
C MET A 124 7.50 -6.60 -2.17
N VAL A 125 7.09 -7.23 -1.06
CA VAL A 125 7.33 -6.74 0.30
C VAL A 125 8.83 -6.70 0.59
N ASP A 126 9.53 -7.79 0.36
CA ASP A 126 10.97 -7.89 0.62
C ASP A 126 11.77 -6.94 -0.26
N TYR A 127 11.42 -6.83 -1.55
CA TYR A 127 12.04 -5.87 -2.46
C TYR A 127 11.86 -4.43 -1.98
N PHE A 128 10.65 -4.07 -1.59
CA PHE A 128 10.35 -2.73 -1.09
C PHE A 128 11.08 -2.43 0.23
N CYS A 129 11.01 -3.32 1.21
CA CYS A 129 11.63 -3.13 2.52
C CYS A 129 13.16 -3.04 2.42
N SER A 130 13.79 -3.92 1.63
CA SER A 130 15.23 -3.88 1.36
C SER A 130 15.64 -2.57 0.68
N GLY A 131 14.93 -2.15 -0.38
CA GLY A 131 15.19 -0.89 -1.07
C GLY A 131 14.96 0.34 -0.17
N ALA A 132 13.91 0.32 0.67
CA ALA A 132 13.65 1.37 1.63
C ALA A 132 14.80 1.51 2.64
N ARG A 133 15.29 0.42 3.19
CA ARG A 133 16.43 0.38 4.12
C ARG A 133 17.71 0.96 3.48
N GLN A 134 18.00 0.56 2.24
CA GLN A 134 19.18 1.01 1.51
C GLN A 134 19.11 2.50 1.12
N SER A 135 17.92 3.09 1.08
CA SER A 135 17.72 4.48 0.67
C SER A 135 18.32 5.53 1.63
N ASN A 136 18.58 5.18 2.91
CA ASN A 136 18.99 6.10 3.97
C ASN A 136 18.03 7.29 4.11
N LYS A 137 16.72 7.05 3.98
CA LYS A 137 15.65 8.03 4.12
C LYS A 137 14.86 7.77 5.40
N ASP A 138 14.07 8.76 5.82
CA ASP A 138 13.20 8.62 6.99
C ASP A 138 11.85 8.00 6.60
N VAL A 139 11.31 8.43 5.46
CA VAL A 139 10.03 7.96 4.90
C VAL A 139 10.22 7.56 3.44
N VAL A 140 9.73 6.39 3.05
CA VAL A 140 9.85 5.89 1.68
C VAL A 140 8.50 5.44 1.16
N VAL A 141 8.20 5.76 -0.11
CA VAL A 141 6.99 5.34 -0.80
C VAL A 141 7.33 4.33 -1.90
N GLY A 142 6.51 3.29 -2.04
CA GLY A 142 6.56 2.36 -3.16
C GLY A 142 5.84 2.92 -4.38
N LEU A 143 6.53 2.93 -5.51
CA LEU A 143 6.01 3.40 -6.80
C LEU A 143 6.23 2.35 -7.87
N ALA A 144 5.37 2.30 -8.88
CA ALA A 144 5.59 1.57 -10.12
C ALA A 144 5.59 2.54 -11.31
N ARG A 145 6.32 2.22 -12.38
CA ARG A 145 6.25 3.01 -13.61
C ARG A 145 4.89 2.81 -14.26
N HIS A 146 4.19 3.91 -14.51
CA HIS A 146 2.87 3.87 -15.14
C HIS A 146 2.89 3.19 -16.50
N GLU A 147 3.95 3.40 -17.29
CA GLU A 147 4.13 2.76 -18.60
C GLU A 147 4.15 1.24 -18.50
N SER A 148 4.87 0.69 -17.50
CA SER A 148 4.89 -0.77 -17.25
C SER A 148 3.50 -1.29 -16.85
N VAL A 149 2.79 -0.53 -16.00
CA VAL A 149 1.44 -0.91 -15.54
C VAL A 149 0.44 -0.96 -16.70
N ILE A 150 0.40 0.06 -17.57
CA ILE A 150 -0.54 0.08 -18.71
C ILE A 150 -0.15 -0.87 -19.85
N THR A 151 1.15 -1.20 -19.97
CA THR A 151 1.61 -2.21 -20.94
C THR A 151 1.13 -3.60 -20.54
N GLU A 152 1.25 -3.95 -19.25
CA GLU A 152 0.83 -5.25 -18.74
C GLU A 152 -0.69 -5.33 -18.54
N TYR A 153 -1.30 -4.24 -18.06
CA TYR A 153 -2.73 -4.17 -17.71
C TYR A 153 -3.39 -2.96 -18.39
N PRO A 154 -3.62 -2.99 -19.71
CA PRO A 154 -4.12 -1.83 -20.49
C PRO A 154 -5.53 -1.40 -20.07
N GLU A 155 -6.32 -2.28 -19.48
CA GLU A 155 -7.68 -1.96 -19.02
C GLU A 155 -7.72 -1.24 -17.66
N THR A 156 -6.56 -1.18 -16.95
CA THR A 156 -6.51 -0.54 -15.64
C THR A 156 -6.53 0.98 -15.73
N LYS A 157 -7.28 1.62 -14.84
CA LYS A 157 -7.32 3.09 -14.70
C LYS A 157 -6.62 3.51 -13.42
N ARG A 158 -5.29 3.64 -13.48
CA ARG A 158 -4.49 4.09 -12.34
C ARG A 158 -4.22 5.58 -12.39
N THR A 159 -4.27 6.24 -11.23
CA THR A 159 -3.84 7.62 -11.12
C THR A 159 -2.33 7.69 -11.28
N ALA A 160 -1.88 8.31 -12.37
CA ALA A 160 -0.47 8.53 -12.62
C ALA A 160 -0.04 9.92 -12.13
N ILE A 161 1.12 9.98 -11.51
CA ILE A 161 1.81 11.24 -11.17
C ILE A 161 2.79 11.54 -12.31
N PRO A 162 2.49 12.49 -13.19
CA PRO A 162 3.34 12.82 -14.33
C PRO A 162 4.51 13.69 -13.88
N LEU A 163 5.73 13.19 -14.05
CA LEU A 163 6.99 13.88 -13.75
C LEU A 163 7.85 14.02 -15.03
N ALA A 164 8.97 14.76 -14.94
CA ALA A 164 9.84 14.98 -16.08
C ALA A 164 10.56 13.72 -16.59
N ASP A 165 10.81 12.79 -15.68
CA ASP A 165 11.53 11.53 -15.90
C ASP A 165 10.60 10.31 -16.03
N GLY A 166 9.29 10.51 -16.21
CA GLY A 166 8.29 9.48 -16.40
C GLY A 166 7.03 9.69 -15.57
N SER A 167 6.06 8.80 -15.71
CA SER A 167 4.86 8.80 -14.88
C SER A 167 4.91 7.65 -13.88
N TYR A 168 4.40 7.87 -12.67
CA TYR A 168 4.46 6.89 -11.59
C TYR A 168 3.10 6.68 -10.94
N CYS A 169 2.81 5.43 -10.57
CA CYS A 169 1.65 5.03 -9.77
C CYS A 169 2.08 4.67 -8.35
N SER A 170 1.25 4.97 -7.34
CA SER A 170 1.47 4.48 -5.98
C SER A 170 1.19 2.99 -5.88
N CYS A 171 2.02 2.29 -5.11
CA CYS A 171 1.85 0.86 -4.80
C CYS A 171 1.23 0.61 -3.42
N ASN A 172 0.69 1.63 -2.75
CA ASN A 172 0.15 1.52 -1.39
C ASN A 172 1.12 0.88 -0.39
N LEU A 173 2.43 1.11 -0.58
CA LEU A 173 3.51 0.71 0.31
C LEU A 173 4.22 1.95 0.82
N PHE A 174 4.30 2.10 2.16
CA PHE A 174 4.93 3.23 2.82
C PHE A 174 5.81 2.71 3.95
N ALA A 175 7.10 3.10 3.97
CA ALA A 175 8.02 2.77 5.04
C ALA A 175 8.31 3.98 5.93
N PHE A 176 8.28 3.78 7.24
CA PHE A 176 8.71 4.71 8.27
C PHE A 176 9.93 4.10 8.95
N LEU A 177 11.11 4.67 8.70
CA LEU A 177 12.39 4.03 9.02
C LEU A 177 13.06 4.59 10.28
N THR A 178 12.67 5.78 10.71
CA THR A 178 13.25 6.47 11.87
C THR A 178 12.16 6.88 12.86
N SER A 179 12.55 7.18 14.10
CA SER A 179 11.64 7.74 15.10
C SER A 179 11.02 9.06 14.63
N GLU A 180 11.81 9.90 13.96
CA GLU A 180 11.37 11.16 13.40
C GLU A 180 10.32 10.96 12.29
N ALA A 181 10.42 9.86 11.54
CA ALA A 181 9.46 9.53 10.48
C ALA A 181 8.01 9.42 10.99
N ARG A 182 7.82 9.09 12.28
CA ARG A 182 6.49 9.05 12.90
C ARG A 182 5.79 10.40 12.90
N THR A 183 6.56 11.49 12.88
CA THR A 183 6.01 12.85 12.73
C THR A 183 5.39 13.06 11.34
N ALA A 184 5.85 12.34 10.31
CA ALA A 184 5.26 12.39 8.97
C ALA A 184 3.80 11.88 8.98
N ALA A 185 3.48 10.87 9.77
CA ALA A 185 2.09 10.40 9.93
C ALA A 185 1.19 11.47 10.55
N HIS A 186 1.72 12.27 11.49
CA HIS A 186 1.01 13.44 12.03
C HIS A 186 0.81 14.52 10.97
N PHE A 187 1.83 14.80 10.15
CA PHE A 187 1.72 15.73 9.04
C PHE A 187 0.72 15.24 8.00
N TRP A 188 0.76 13.97 7.63
CA TRP A 188 -0.21 13.35 6.71
C TRP A 188 -1.65 13.52 7.20
N ARG A 189 -1.92 13.24 8.48
CA ARG A 189 -3.23 13.49 9.10
C ARG A 189 -3.70 14.94 8.95
N LYS A 190 -2.78 15.90 9.14
CA LYS A 190 -3.06 17.34 8.95
C LYS A 190 -3.38 17.67 7.50
N VAL A 191 -2.62 17.13 6.54
CA VAL A 191 -2.85 17.32 5.09
C VAL A 191 -4.15 16.69 4.65
N GLU A 192 -4.43 15.45 5.09
CA GLU A 192 -5.67 14.75 4.77
C GLU A 192 -6.91 15.50 5.27
N SER A 193 -6.89 16.02 6.50
CA SER A 193 -7.97 16.85 7.04
C SER A 193 -8.19 18.15 6.26
N GLN A 194 -7.17 18.66 5.58
CA GLN A 194 -7.20 19.89 4.79
C GLN A 194 -7.34 19.65 3.27
N ARG A 195 -7.41 18.40 2.83
CA ARG A 195 -7.41 18.01 1.40
C ARG A 195 -8.40 18.84 0.55
N LYS A 196 -9.61 19.10 1.04
CA LYS A 196 -10.59 19.94 0.35
C LYS A 196 -10.17 21.42 0.26
N LYS A 197 -9.38 21.93 1.20
CA LYS A 197 -8.85 23.31 1.17
C LYS A 197 -7.68 23.40 0.18
N ILE A 198 -6.80 22.40 0.16
CA ILE A 198 -5.64 22.32 -0.75
C ILE A 198 -6.13 22.26 -2.21
N LEU A 199 -7.13 21.44 -2.53
CA LEU A 199 -7.73 21.38 -3.86
C LEU A 199 -8.35 22.73 -4.28
N ARG A 200 -8.98 23.47 -3.35
CA ARG A 200 -9.50 24.83 -3.61
C ARG A 200 -8.39 25.85 -3.82
N VAL A 201 -7.29 25.74 -3.10
CA VAL A 201 -6.12 26.61 -3.28
C VAL A 201 -5.45 26.34 -4.63
N ILE A 202 -5.27 25.07 -5.02
CA ILE A 202 -4.74 24.70 -6.34
C ILE A 202 -5.67 25.21 -7.46
N ALA A 203 -6.99 25.07 -7.33
CA ALA A 203 -7.97 25.59 -8.28
C ALA A 203 -7.97 27.13 -8.36
N GLY A 204 -7.60 27.83 -7.26
CA GLY A 204 -7.47 29.30 -7.21
C GLY A 204 -6.14 29.86 -7.75
N PHE A 205 -5.14 29.01 -7.99
CA PHE A 205 -3.80 29.43 -8.46
C PHE A 205 -3.73 29.74 -9.96
N GLY A 206 -4.80 29.92 -10.67
CA GLY A 206 -4.84 30.40 -12.04
C GLY A 206 -4.12 29.50 -13.06
N TRP A 207 -4.65 29.46 -14.28
CA TRP A 207 -4.15 28.64 -15.38
C TRP A 207 -2.66 28.87 -15.73
N LEU A 208 -2.11 30.06 -15.45
CA LEU A 208 -0.70 30.39 -15.73
C LEU A 208 0.28 29.61 -14.85
N ASN A 209 -0.04 29.41 -13.55
CA ASN A 209 0.78 28.56 -12.66
C ASN A 209 0.62 27.08 -12.98
N PHE A 210 -0.54 26.67 -13.46
CA PHE A 210 -0.75 25.34 -14.00
C PHE A 210 0.08 25.11 -15.29
N LEU A 211 0.17 26.10 -16.16
CA LEU A 211 1.01 26.06 -17.36
C LEU A 211 2.51 26.06 -17.00
N LEU A 212 2.95 26.84 -16.03
CA LEU A 212 4.32 26.83 -15.50
C LEU A 212 4.67 25.49 -14.83
N TYR A 213 3.73 24.86 -14.14
CA TYR A 213 3.88 23.50 -13.62
C TYR A 213 4.02 22.46 -14.74
N LEU A 214 3.25 22.59 -15.81
CA LEU A 214 3.36 21.73 -17.01
C LEU A 214 4.69 21.91 -17.74
N LEU A 215 5.23 23.14 -17.76
CA LEU A 215 6.50 23.48 -18.44
C LEU A 215 7.74 23.13 -17.60
N LYS A 216 7.62 23.04 -16.28
CA LYS A 216 8.72 22.73 -15.34
C LYS A 216 8.36 21.57 -14.41
N ARG A 217 7.87 20.46 -14.95
CA ARG A 217 7.65 19.25 -14.14
C ARG A 217 8.95 18.84 -13.45
N PRO A 218 8.95 18.63 -12.12
CA PRO A 218 10.12 18.11 -11.44
C PRO A 218 10.36 16.65 -11.87
N THR A 219 11.59 16.19 -11.78
CA THR A 219 11.90 14.76 -11.78
C THR A 219 11.44 14.15 -10.45
N LEU A 220 11.36 12.80 -10.36
CA LEU A 220 11.02 12.12 -9.11
C LEU A 220 11.94 12.57 -7.96
N ALA A 221 13.24 12.62 -8.21
CA ALA A 221 14.23 13.05 -7.21
C ALA A 221 13.97 14.49 -6.74
N GLN A 222 13.72 15.43 -7.66
CA GLN A 222 13.40 16.82 -7.32
C GLN A 222 12.08 16.94 -6.55
N GLY A 223 11.06 16.18 -6.93
CA GLY A 223 9.77 16.14 -6.23
C GLY A 223 9.91 15.64 -4.79
N LEU A 224 10.68 14.59 -4.58
CA LEU A 224 10.97 14.05 -3.25
C LEU A 224 11.80 15.02 -2.40
N GLU A 225 12.75 15.74 -2.99
CA GLU A 225 13.50 16.78 -2.28
C GLU A 225 12.61 17.94 -1.82
N LEU A 226 11.71 18.42 -2.67
CA LEU A 226 10.70 19.43 -2.31
C LEU A 226 9.79 18.96 -1.17
N ILE A 227 9.36 17.69 -1.21
CA ILE A 227 8.57 17.09 -0.12
C ILE A 227 9.42 17.06 1.17
N SER A 228 10.67 16.60 1.07
CA SER A 228 11.60 16.51 2.21
C SER A 228 11.75 17.86 2.93
N GLN A 229 11.99 18.92 2.17
CA GLN A 229 12.11 20.27 2.72
C GLN A 229 10.81 20.74 3.40
N ARG A 230 9.65 20.37 2.84
CA ARG A 230 8.37 20.82 3.38
C ARG A 230 7.96 20.08 4.66
N ILE A 231 8.30 18.80 4.79
CA ILE A 231 7.95 17.99 5.96
C ILE A 231 9.06 17.96 7.02
N GLY A 232 10.26 18.44 6.69
CA GLY A 232 11.43 18.41 7.57
C GLY A 232 12.03 17.01 7.77
N LEU A 233 11.79 16.08 6.84
CA LEU A 233 12.22 14.68 6.87
C LEU A 233 12.79 14.29 5.51
N LYS A 234 13.69 13.31 5.48
CA LYS A 234 14.23 12.77 4.23
C LYS A 234 13.23 11.81 3.59
N ALA A 235 12.49 12.29 2.58
CA ALA A 235 11.59 11.46 1.79
C ALA A 235 12.33 10.75 0.65
N GLY A 236 11.93 9.50 0.36
CA GLY A 236 12.46 8.68 -0.71
C GLY A 236 11.39 7.87 -1.41
N ALA A 237 11.77 7.20 -2.50
CA ALA A 237 10.93 6.24 -3.18
C ALA A 237 11.72 5.00 -3.59
N VAL A 238 11.05 3.85 -3.60
CA VAL A 238 11.50 2.62 -4.23
C VAL A 238 10.59 2.40 -5.44
N VAL A 239 11.20 2.32 -6.63
CA VAL A 239 10.46 1.98 -7.85
C VAL A 239 10.48 0.47 -8.01
N LEU A 240 9.32 -0.15 -7.82
CA LEU A 240 9.14 -1.60 -7.92
C LEU A 240 9.10 -2.04 -9.39
N PRO A 241 9.75 -3.15 -9.74
CA PRO A 241 9.70 -3.72 -11.09
C PRO A 241 8.44 -4.57 -11.33
N PHE A 242 7.46 -4.52 -10.45
CA PHE A 242 6.22 -5.29 -10.46
C PHE A 242 5.03 -4.41 -10.86
N PRO A 243 4.51 -4.47 -12.09
CA PRO A 243 3.37 -3.66 -12.53
C PRO A 243 2.13 -3.85 -11.67
N GLU A 244 1.86 -5.08 -11.23
CA GLU A 244 0.74 -5.44 -10.37
C GLU A 244 0.81 -4.85 -8.96
N ALA A 245 1.98 -4.41 -8.50
CA ALA A 245 2.12 -3.71 -7.22
C ALA A 245 1.34 -2.38 -7.17
N ALA A 246 1.00 -1.80 -8.33
CA ALA A 246 0.16 -0.62 -8.42
C ALA A 246 -1.33 -0.94 -8.60
N VAL A 247 -1.73 -2.23 -8.54
CA VAL A 247 -3.13 -2.65 -8.76
C VAL A 247 -3.79 -2.95 -7.42
N ASP A 248 -4.64 -2.04 -6.95
CA ASP A 248 -5.54 -2.22 -5.81
C ASP A 248 -7.00 -2.37 -6.27
N VAL A 249 -7.87 -2.85 -5.41
CA VAL A 249 -9.28 -3.12 -5.71
C VAL A 249 -10.14 -2.00 -5.16
N ASP A 250 -10.37 -0.94 -5.95
CA ASP A 250 -11.23 0.19 -5.58
C ASP A 250 -12.58 0.21 -6.28
N THR A 251 -12.69 -0.49 -7.42
CA THR A 251 -13.90 -0.55 -8.25
C THR A 251 -14.23 -1.99 -8.67
N LEU A 252 -15.45 -2.21 -9.17
CA LEU A 252 -15.83 -3.51 -9.73
C LEU A 252 -14.97 -3.91 -10.94
N ASN A 253 -14.43 -2.96 -11.69
CA ASN A 253 -13.51 -3.23 -12.79
C ASN A 253 -12.14 -3.70 -12.26
N ASP A 254 -11.64 -3.08 -11.18
CA ASP A 254 -10.43 -3.53 -10.53
C ASP A 254 -10.59 -4.95 -9.97
N TRP A 255 -11.75 -5.25 -9.37
CA TRP A 255 -12.05 -6.59 -8.88
C TRP A 255 -11.99 -7.63 -10.00
N LYS A 256 -12.66 -7.38 -11.14
CA LYS A 256 -12.61 -8.26 -12.31
C LYS A 256 -11.19 -8.42 -12.87
N LEU A 257 -10.43 -7.34 -12.93
CA LEU A 257 -9.04 -7.37 -13.38
C LEU A 257 -8.20 -8.26 -12.46
N VAL A 258 -8.29 -8.06 -11.14
CA VAL A 258 -7.50 -8.84 -10.17
C VAL A 258 -7.91 -10.32 -10.19
N GLU A 259 -9.21 -10.64 -10.36
CA GLU A 259 -9.68 -12.00 -10.60
C GLU A 259 -9.03 -12.64 -11.83
N SER A 260 -8.96 -11.91 -12.95
CA SER A 260 -8.34 -12.40 -14.19
C SER A 260 -6.84 -12.64 -14.04
N ILE A 261 -6.13 -11.74 -13.34
CA ILE A 261 -4.69 -11.88 -13.07
C ILE A 261 -4.43 -13.14 -12.22
N LEU A 262 -5.22 -13.35 -11.18
CA LEU A 262 -5.05 -14.51 -10.30
C LEU A 262 -5.39 -15.84 -11.01
N ALA A 263 -6.41 -15.84 -11.86
CA ALA A 263 -6.74 -17.01 -12.70
C ALA A 263 -5.59 -17.33 -13.67
N GLY A 264 -4.97 -16.32 -14.29
CA GLY A 264 -3.81 -16.49 -15.14
C GLY A 264 -2.58 -17.05 -14.39
N ARG A 265 -2.33 -16.59 -13.17
CA ARG A 265 -1.25 -17.13 -12.31
C ARG A 265 -1.48 -18.60 -11.95
N ALA A 266 -2.73 -18.99 -11.67
CA ALA A 266 -3.07 -20.37 -11.36
C ALA A 266 -2.85 -21.31 -12.56
N LEU A 267 -3.15 -20.86 -13.78
CA LEU A 267 -2.93 -21.63 -15.00
C LEU A 267 -1.43 -21.70 -15.39
N GLY A 268 -0.67 -20.60 -15.23
CA GLY A 268 0.76 -20.55 -15.49
C GLY A 268 1.59 -21.42 -14.54
N GLY A 269 1.15 -21.60 -13.29
CA GLY A 269 1.77 -22.50 -12.32
C GLY A 269 1.58 -24.00 -12.61
N LEU A 270 0.64 -24.33 -13.50
CA LEU A 270 0.38 -25.72 -13.93
C LEU A 270 1.18 -26.14 -15.19
N SER A 271 1.86 -25.19 -15.84
CA SER A 271 2.60 -25.41 -17.08
C SER A 271 4.14 -25.43 -16.89
N SER A 272 4.65 -25.95 -15.76
CA SER A 272 6.04 -26.37 -15.68
C SER A 272 6.21 -27.65 -16.51
N PRO A 273 7.06 -27.68 -17.58
CA PRO A 273 7.29 -28.89 -18.31
C PRO A 273 7.99 -29.88 -17.36
N SER A 274 7.40 -31.08 -17.22
CA SER A 274 8.18 -32.23 -16.74
C SER A 274 9.40 -32.35 -17.65
N GLU A 275 10.58 -32.33 -17.10
CA GLU A 275 11.80 -32.78 -17.77
C GLU A 275 11.49 -34.14 -18.42
N ALA A 276 11.47 -34.15 -19.76
CA ALA A 276 11.56 -35.38 -20.51
C ALA A 276 13.03 -35.85 -20.34
N GLU A 277 13.21 -36.84 -19.52
CA GLU A 277 14.36 -37.75 -19.61
C GLU A 277 14.31 -38.41 -21.00
N ASP A 278 15.39 -38.22 -21.74
CA ASP A 278 15.98 -39.19 -22.65
C ASP A 278 17.49 -38.96 -22.71
#